data_062a5ca145e4500b2a0e45fd5fa4c9b5
#
_entry.id   062a5ca145e4500b2a0e45fd5fa4c9b5
#
_cell.length_a   1.000
_cell.length_b   1.000
_cell.length_c   1.000
_cell.angle_alpha   90.00
_cell.angle_beta   90.00
_cell.angle_gamma   90.00
#
_symmetry.space_group_name_H-M   'P 1'
#
loop_
_entity.id
_entity.type
_entity.pdbx_description
1 polymer ?
#
loop_
_entity_poly.entity_id
_entity_poly.type
_entity_poly.pdbx_seq_one_letter_code
_entity_poly.pdbx_strand_id
1 'polypeptide(L)'
;MMRLLVRVAQLLLGALFGALMTFGHQATVTIAGATLPWGIVVSCLGVLGLLAGVRLLTEGRADSFWVALGIVGAVAALSLPSPGGSVIITNSVVGVIWSLAPTVLAALVVGWPNIRRTEQGTDTHPDSDTASGSDTHRHAAVAGSPE
;
A
#
# COMPACT_ATOMS: atom_id res chain seq x y z
N MET A 1 7.53 -0.59 -21.25
CA MET A 1 8.24 0.65 -20.89
C MET A 1 7.51 1.48 -19.85
N MET A 2 6.21 1.79 -20.02
CA MET A 2 5.45 2.63 -19.08
C MET A 2 5.46 2.14 -17.62
N ARG A 3 5.27 0.84 -17.37
CA ARG A 3 5.30 0.27 -16.02
C ARG A 3 6.65 0.41 -15.30
N LEU A 4 7.75 0.34 -16.05
CA LEU A 4 9.08 0.54 -15.49
C LEU A 4 9.30 2.00 -15.08
N LEU A 5 8.87 2.94 -15.90
CA LEU A 5 8.96 4.37 -15.61
C LEU A 5 8.16 4.73 -14.34
N VAL A 6 6.95 4.18 -14.21
CA VAL A 6 6.12 4.40 -13.01
C VAL A 6 6.82 3.87 -11.75
N ARG A 7 7.39 2.67 -11.79
CA ARG A 7 8.12 2.09 -10.64
C ARG A 7 9.35 2.89 -10.26
N VAL A 8 10.11 3.36 -11.26
CA VAL A 8 11.26 4.23 -11.02
C VAL A 8 10.83 5.56 -10.40
N ALA A 9 9.75 6.16 -10.91
CA ALA A 9 9.20 7.38 -10.34
C ALA A 9 8.74 7.21 -8.88
N GLN A 10 8.07 6.10 -8.57
CA GLN A 10 7.65 5.75 -7.21
C GLN A 10 8.85 5.55 -6.27
N LEU A 11 9.88 4.86 -6.73
CA LEU A 11 11.11 4.67 -5.97
C LEU A 11 11.82 6.00 -5.71
N LEU A 12 11.94 6.86 -6.71
CA LEU A 12 12.54 8.19 -6.57
C LEU A 12 11.73 9.08 -5.66
N LEU A 13 10.41 9.06 -5.75
CA LEU A 13 9.51 9.77 -4.83
C LEU A 13 9.74 9.32 -3.39
N GLY A 14 9.80 8.01 -3.16
CA GLY A 14 10.10 7.45 -1.84
C GLY A 14 11.47 7.85 -1.34
N ALA A 15 12.51 7.77 -2.18
CA ALA A 15 13.86 8.12 -1.82
C ALA A 15 14.00 9.60 -1.47
N LEU A 16 13.41 10.48 -2.27
CA LEU A 16 13.42 11.93 -2.01
C LEU A 16 12.72 12.25 -0.70
N PHE A 17 11.54 11.67 -0.48
CA PHE A 17 10.78 11.88 0.74
C PHE A 17 11.50 11.31 1.98
N GLY A 18 12.08 10.10 1.88
CA GLY A 18 12.88 9.50 2.94
C GLY A 18 14.10 10.33 3.30
N ALA A 19 14.81 10.87 2.30
CA ALA A 19 15.92 11.78 2.53
C ALA A 19 15.46 13.07 3.25
N LEU A 20 14.38 13.70 2.78
CA LEU A 20 13.83 14.90 3.39
C LEU A 20 13.45 14.68 4.86
N MET A 21 12.76 13.58 5.17
CA MET A 21 12.38 13.23 6.54
C MET A 21 13.60 12.89 7.41
N THR A 22 14.67 12.35 6.81
CA THR A 22 15.93 12.08 7.51
C THR A 22 16.61 13.38 7.97
N PHE A 23 16.51 14.47 7.21
CA PHE A 23 17.00 15.77 7.70
C PHE A 23 16.09 16.35 8.79
N GLY A 24 14.79 16.14 8.71
CA GLY A 24 13.80 16.67 9.65
C GLY A 24 13.72 15.95 11.01
N HIS A 25 14.10 14.66 11.09
CA HIS A 25 13.88 13.85 12.30
C HIS A 25 14.65 14.32 13.54
N GLN A 26 15.73 15.08 13.37
CA GLN A 26 16.55 15.60 14.46
C GLN A 26 16.01 16.92 15.06
N ALA A 27 14.96 17.49 14.49
CA ALA A 27 14.37 18.72 14.99
C ALA A 27 13.82 18.52 16.42
N THR A 28 14.26 19.38 17.34
CA THR A 28 13.83 19.37 18.74
C THR A 28 13.20 20.70 19.08
N VAL A 29 12.21 20.68 19.97
CA VAL A 29 11.58 21.87 20.53
C VAL A 29 11.69 21.81 22.04
N THR A 30 12.15 22.89 22.67
CA THR A 30 12.23 23.01 24.12
C THR A 30 11.01 23.79 24.62
N ILE A 31 10.16 23.12 25.40
CA ILE A 31 8.98 23.71 26.02
C ILE A 31 9.09 23.53 27.52
N ALA A 32 9.02 24.62 28.29
CA ALA A 32 9.10 24.62 29.74
C ALA A 32 10.30 23.85 30.32
N GLY A 33 11.46 23.87 29.64
CA GLY A 33 12.68 23.18 30.08
C GLY A 33 12.77 21.70 29.69
N ALA A 34 11.74 21.12 29.08
CA ALA A 34 11.76 19.77 28.53
C ALA A 34 12.03 19.79 27.01
N THR A 35 13.04 19.06 26.55
CA THR A 35 13.36 18.93 25.13
C THR A 35 12.59 17.77 24.53
N LEU A 36 11.60 18.09 23.69
CA LEU A 36 10.82 17.08 22.97
C LEU A 36 11.41 16.86 21.56
N PRO A 37 11.63 15.61 21.16
CA PRO A 37 12.10 15.25 19.81
C PRO A 37 10.90 15.26 18.84
N TRP A 38 10.41 16.46 18.55
CA TRP A 38 9.25 16.66 17.68
C TRP A 38 9.48 16.14 16.24
N GLY A 39 10.72 16.30 15.77
CA GLY A 39 11.10 15.92 14.39
C GLY A 39 10.85 14.46 14.07
N ILE A 40 11.11 13.54 15.02
CA ILE A 40 10.88 12.11 14.78
C ILE A 40 9.38 11.80 14.64
N VAL A 41 8.52 12.45 15.43
CA VAL A 41 7.08 12.24 15.38
C VAL A 41 6.53 12.70 14.03
N VAL A 42 6.90 13.89 13.58
CA VAL A 42 6.48 14.44 12.28
C VAL A 42 7.01 13.58 11.13
N SER A 43 8.26 13.14 11.22
CA SER A 43 8.86 12.30 10.18
C SER A 43 8.19 10.94 10.08
N CYS A 44 7.87 10.29 11.20
CA CYS A 44 7.13 9.02 11.22
C CYS A 44 5.70 9.18 10.66
N LEU A 45 5.00 10.25 11.06
CA LEU A 45 3.66 10.56 10.53
C LEU A 45 3.71 10.86 9.03
N GLY A 46 4.73 11.58 8.56
CA GLY A 46 4.94 11.86 7.15
C GLY A 46 5.14 10.57 6.34
N VAL A 47 6.04 9.69 6.79
CA VAL A 47 6.28 8.39 6.13
C VAL A 47 5.02 7.55 6.11
N LEU A 48 4.32 7.45 7.25
CA LEU A 48 3.05 6.72 7.34
C LEU A 48 1.99 7.31 6.41
N GLY A 49 1.86 8.63 6.39
CA GLY A 49 0.90 9.35 5.53
C GLY A 49 1.19 9.14 4.04
N LEU A 50 2.45 9.20 3.62
CA LEU A 50 2.83 8.95 2.24
C LEU A 50 2.52 7.50 1.83
N LEU A 51 2.95 6.52 2.63
CA LEU A 51 2.73 5.11 2.34
C LEU A 51 1.23 4.75 2.33
N ALA A 52 0.47 5.24 3.32
CA ALA A 52 -0.96 5.05 3.37
C ALA A 52 -1.67 5.77 2.21
N GLY A 53 -1.26 6.98 1.88
CA GLY A 53 -1.80 7.75 0.75
C GLY A 53 -1.60 7.02 -0.58
N VAL A 54 -0.38 6.58 -0.87
CA VAL A 54 -0.10 5.79 -2.08
C VAL A 54 -0.95 4.52 -2.11
N ARG A 55 -1.07 3.82 -0.97
CA ARG A 55 -1.85 2.59 -0.89
C ARG A 55 -3.34 2.80 -1.11
N LEU A 56 -3.88 3.93 -0.66
CA LEU A 56 -5.30 4.27 -0.87
C LEU A 56 -5.59 4.72 -2.31
N LEU A 57 -4.61 5.35 -2.96
CA LEU A 57 -4.74 5.87 -4.32
C LEU A 57 -4.45 4.81 -5.38
N THR A 58 -3.70 3.75 -5.04
CA THR A 58 -3.33 2.68 -5.97
C THR A 58 -4.02 1.38 -5.63
N GLU A 59 -4.44 0.63 -6.64
CA GLU A 59 -5.11 -0.67 -6.45
C GLU A 59 -4.15 -1.80 -6.08
N GLY A 60 -2.84 -1.58 -6.27
CA GLY A 60 -1.79 -2.60 -6.14
C GLY A 60 -0.88 -2.42 -4.92
N ARG A 61 -0.56 -3.54 -4.25
CA ARG A 61 0.49 -3.56 -3.20
C ARG A 61 1.87 -3.21 -3.77
N ALA A 62 2.09 -3.47 -5.06
CA ALA A 62 3.36 -3.24 -5.71
C ALA A 62 3.77 -1.76 -5.72
N ASP A 63 2.82 -0.85 -5.87
CA ASP A 63 3.11 0.59 -5.93
C ASP A 63 3.61 1.12 -4.59
N SER A 64 2.92 0.76 -3.49
CA SER A 64 3.37 1.12 -2.14
C SER A 64 4.71 0.47 -1.79
N PHE A 65 4.99 -0.74 -2.31
CA PHE A 65 6.26 -1.42 -2.11
C PHE A 65 7.43 -0.65 -2.74
N TRP A 66 7.28 -0.11 -3.96
CA TRP A 66 8.35 0.66 -4.61
C TRP A 66 8.63 1.98 -3.90
N VAL A 67 7.60 2.66 -3.40
CA VAL A 67 7.76 3.87 -2.58
C VAL A 67 8.45 3.53 -1.26
N ALA A 68 8.01 2.46 -0.58
CA ALA A 68 8.61 1.99 0.67
C ALA A 68 10.09 1.64 0.48
N LEU A 69 10.42 0.93 -0.62
CA LEU A 69 11.80 0.59 -0.95
C LEU A 69 12.66 1.84 -1.16
N GLY A 70 12.11 2.88 -1.78
CA GLY A 70 12.78 4.18 -1.94
C GLY A 70 13.07 4.83 -0.59
N ILE A 71 12.07 4.90 0.31
CA ILE A 71 12.24 5.49 1.65
C ILE A 71 13.32 4.75 2.44
N VAL A 72 13.18 3.42 2.56
CA VAL A 72 14.10 2.58 3.34
C VAL A 72 15.50 2.62 2.74
N GLY A 73 15.62 2.58 1.41
CA GLY A 73 16.89 2.69 0.71
C GLY A 73 17.60 4.02 0.97
N ALA A 74 16.87 5.14 0.94
CA ALA A 74 17.43 6.46 1.23
C ALA A 74 17.90 6.57 2.70
N VAL A 75 17.07 6.12 3.65
CA VAL A 75 17.44 6.12 5.08
C VAL A 75 18.65 5.23 5.31
N ALA A 76 18.71 4.04 4.74
CA ALA A 76 19.85 3.15 4.84
C ALA A 76 21.12 3.77 4.25
N ALA A 77 21.03 4.37 3.04
CA ALA A 77 22.16 5.02 2.40
C ALA A 77 22.71 6.19 3.23
N LEU A 78 21.83 7.00 3.85
CA LEU A 78 22.20 8.12 4.70
C LEU A 78 22.69 7.68 6.10
N SER A 79 22.43 6.43 6.48
CA SER A 79 22.94 5.82 7.74
C SER A 79 24.38 5.30 7.59
N LEU A 80 24.86 5.13 6.35
CA LEU A 80 26.21 4.65 6.10
C LEU A 80 27.24 5.76 6.40
N PRO A 81 28.39 5.40 6.98
CA PRO A 81 29.49 6.38 7.16
C PRO A 81 29.96 6.93 5.83
N SER A 82 30.01 8.25 5.71
CA SER A 82 30.60 8.90 4.53
C SER A 82 32.12 8.68 4.50
N PRO A 83 32.75 8.60 3.30
CA PRO A 83 34.21 8.54 3.18
C PRO A 83 34.96 9.67 3.92
N GLY A 84 34.28 10.78 4.21
CA GLY A 84 34.82 11.90 5.01
C GLY A 84 34.60 11.78 6.53
N GLY A 85 34.11 10.64 7.03
CA GLY A 85 33.90 10.39 8.46
C GLY A 85 32.66 11.07 9.07
N SER A 86 31.87 11.81 8.30
CA SER A 86 30.62 12.39 8.77
C SER A 86 29.48 11.39 8.64
N VAL A 87 28.77 11.15 9.74
CA VAL A 87 27.54 10.34 9.76
C VAL A 87 26.37 11.30 9.93
N ILE A 88 25.42 11.26 8.98
CA ILE A 88 24.25 12.16 9.00
C ILE A 88 23.28 11.73 10.11
N ILE A 89 23.18 10.42 10.35
CA ILE A 89 22.39 9.89 11.46
C ILE A 89 23.31 9.69 12.66
N THR A 90 23.17 10.58 13.63
CA THR A 90 23.97 10.54 14.87
C THR A 90 23.67 9.24 15.63
N ASN A 91 24.71 8.68 16.27
CA ASN A 91 24.60 7.47 17.12
C ASN A 91 23.88 7.80 18.44
N SER A 92 22.70 8.38 18.34
CA SER A 92 21.79 8.74 19.42
C SER A 92 20.58 7.79 19.43
N VAL A 93 19.90 7.69 20.56
CA VAL A 93 18.67 6.87 20.68
C VAL A 93 17.66 7.25 19.60
N VAL A 94 17.50 8.54 19.32
CA VAL A 94 16.59 9.06 18.28
C VAL A 94 17.04 8.61 16.88
N GLY A 95 18.35 8.62 16.60
CA GLY A 95 18.91 8.14 15.32
C GLY A 95 18.69 6.64 15.11
N VAL A 96 18.89 5.83 16.16
CA VAL A 96 18.65 4.37 16.11
C VAL A 96 17.17 4.09 15.88
N ILE A 97 16.27 4.76 16.59
CA ILE A 97 14.82 4.61 16.38
C ILE A 97 14.46 5.01 14.94
N TRP A 98 14.99 6.12 14.43
CA TRP A 98 14.75 6.58 13.07
C TRP A 98 15.25 5.58 12.01
N SER A 99 16.38 4.92 12.22
CA SER A 99 16.91 3.92 11.28
C SER A 99 15.97 2.72 11.09
N LEU A 100 15.20 2.36 12.13
CA LEU A 100 14.29 1.22 12.12
C LEU A 100 12.85 1.60 11.79
N ALA A 101 12.41 2.79 12.21
CA ALA A 101 11.01 3.23 12.09
C ALA A 101 10.46 3.15 10.66
N PRO A 102 11.14 3.63 9.60
CA PRO A 102 10.61 3.55 8.24
C PRO A 102 10.41 2.12 7.76
N THR A 103 11.29 1.20 8.15
CA THR A 103 11.20 -0.22 7.80
C THR A 103 9.98 -0.87 8.46
N VAL A 104 9.75 -0.60 9.74
CA VAL A 104 8.58 -1.11 10.47
C VAL A 104 7.29 -0.54 9.90
N LEU A 105 7.24 0.77 9.65
CA LEU A 105 6.08 1.43 9.05
C LEU A 105 5.78 0.90 7.65
N ALA A 106 6.83 0.68 6.83
CA ALA A 106 6.70 0.09 5.51
C ALA A 106 6.14 -1.34 5.58
N ALA A 107 6.65 -2.16 6.49
CA ALA A 107 6.17 -3.53 6.69
C ALA A 107 4.70 -3.55 7.13
N LEU A 108 4.29 -2.67 8.02
CA LEU A 108 2.91 -2.54 8.48
C LEU A 108 1.97 -2.13 7.34
N VAL A 109 2.32 -1.09 6.57
CA VAL A 109 1.45 -0.58 5.52
C VAL A 109 1.38 -1.53 4.32
N VAL A 110 2.51 -2.08 3.88
CA VAL A 110 2.56 -3.02 2.74
C VAL A 110 1.98 -4.38 3.12
N GLY A 111 2.21 -4.82 4.37
CA GLY A 111 1.70 -6.10 4.90
C GLY A 111 0.20 -6.08 5.22
N TRP A 112 -0.42 -4.91 5.35
CA TRP A 112 -1.84 -4.81 5.70
C TRP A 112 -2.75 -5.51 4.67
N PRO A 113 -3.67 -6.39 5.10
CA PRO A 113 -4.58 -7.08 4.19
C PRO A 113 -5.51 -6.11 3.48
N ASN A 114 -5.78 -6.37 2.20
CA ASN A 114 -6.66 -5.53 1.38
C ASN A 114 -8.12 -5.93 1.64
N ILE A 115 -8.79 -5.24 2.55
CA ILE A 115 -10.18 -5.55 2.99
C ILE A 115 -11.21 -5.25 1.88
N ARG A 116 -10.85 -4.49 0.86
CA ARG A 116 -11.77 -4.07 -0.21
C ARG A 116 -12.19 -5.17 -1.20
N ARG A 117 -11.66 -6.38 -1.11
CA ARG A 117 -11.91 -7.44 -2.10
C ARG A 117 -13.05 -8.40 -1.74
N THR A 118 -13.72 -8.22 -0.61
CA THR A 118 -14.72 -9.19 -0.13
C THR A 118 -16.15 -8.85 -0.55
N GLU A 119 -16.43 -7.68 -1.12
CA GLU A 119 -17.79 -7.29 -1.48
C GLU A 119 -18.19 -7.55 -2.96
N GLN A 120 -17.28 -8.05 -3.79
CA GLN A 120 -17.55 -8.24 -5.23
C GLN A 120 -17.79 -9.71 -5.62
N GLY A 121 -18.08 -10.57 -4.65
CA GLY A 121 -18.27 -12.01 -4.87
C GLY A 121 -19.67 -12.55 -4.58
N THR A 122 -20.68 -11.68 -4.43
CA THR A 122 -22.06 -12.14 -4.21
C THR A 122 -23.03 -11.52 -5.22
N ASP A 123 -22.65 -11.57 -6.48
CA ASP A 123 -23.69 -11.55 -7.52
C ASP A 123 -24.20 -12.97 -7.65
N THR A 124 -25.15 -13.25 -6.80
CA THR A 124 -26.10 -14.37 -6.91
C THR A 124 -26.71 -14.29 -8.30
N HIS A 125 -26.29 -15.19 -9.17
CA HIS A 125 -27.00 -15.49 -10.39
C HIS A 125 -28.41 -15.97 -10.00
N PRO A 126 -29.47 -15.26 -10.33
CA PRO A 126 -30.81 -15.79 -10.11
C PRO A 126 -31.00 -16.95 -11.08
N ASP A 127 -31.18 -18.12 -10.50
CA ASP A 127 -31.63 -19.30 -11.20
C ASP A 127 -32.81 -18.99 -12.15
N SER A 128 -32.54 -19.03 -13.43
CA SER A 128 -33.55 -19.08 -14.48
C SER A 128 -33.87 -20.54 -14.81
N ASP A 129 -34.17 -21.32 -13.77
CA ASP A 129 -34.74 -22.66 -13.91
C ASP A 129 -36.17 -22.65 -13.43
N THR A 130 -37.06 -22.09 -14.23
CA THR A 130 -38.49 -22.42 -14.13
C THR A 130 -39.22 -21.98 -15.41
N ALA A 131 -39.05 -22.69 -16.51
CA ALA A 131 -40.04 -22.77 -17.55
C ALA A 131 -39.69 -23.88 -18.56
N SER A 132 -39.77 -25.11 -18.17
CA SER A 132 -39.99 -26.19 -19.11
C SER A 132 -40.76 -27.31 -18.39
N GLY A 133 -41.97 -27.09 -18.21
CA GLY A 133 -42.91 -28.10 -17.72
C GLY A 133 -44.25 -27.87 -18.36
N SER A 134 -44.71 -28.88 -19.05
CA SER A 134 -46.05 -29.06 -19.52
C SER A 134 -46.40 -28.48 -20.90
N ASP A 135 -46.16 -29.29 -21.92
CA ASP A 135 -47.20 -29.59 -22.89
C ASP A 135 -46.94 -30.94 -23.59
N THR A 136 -47.18 -31.99 -22.81
CA THR A 136 -47.42 -33.31 -23.35
C THR A 136 -48.91 -33.56 -23.16
N HIS A 137 -49.60 -33.89 -24.16
CA HIS A 137 -50.98 -34.36 -24.30
C HIS A 137 -51.91 -33.42 -25.06
N ARG A 138 -51.91 -33.65 -26.29
CA ARG A 138 -53.14 -33.82 -27.14
C ARG A 138 -52.63 -34.00 -28.56
N HIS A 139 -52.77 -35.10 -29.18
CA HIS A 139 -53.93 -35.78 -29.49
C HIS A 139 -53.72 -37.12 -30.17
N ALA A 140 -54.29 -38.08 -29.57
CA ALA A 140 -54.75 -39.24 -30.27
C ALA A 140 -55.99 -38.87 -31.07
N ALA A 141 -56.17 -39.61 -32.10
CA ALA A 141 -57.40 -39.95 -32.77
C ALA A 141 -58.04 -38.91 -33.69
N VAL A 142 -58.02 -39.22 -34.94
CA VAL A 142 -59.19 -39.54 -35.81
C VAL A 142 -58.61 -40.26 -37.01
N ALA A 143 -58.73 -41.46 -37.18
CA ALA A 143 -59.63 -42.40 -37.77
C ALA A 143 -60.42 -41.86 -38.96
N GLY A 144 -60.38 -42.55 -40.08
CA GLY A 144 -61.28 -42.33 -41.20
C GLY A 144 -60.69 -42.78 -42.53
N SER A 145 -60.78 -44.07 -42.81
CA SER A 145 -60.86 -44.65 -44.13
C SER A 145 -62.22 -44.27 -44.78
N PRO A 146 -62.60 -44.70 -45.96
CA PRO A 146 -61.87 -45.33 -47.08
C PRO A 146 -62.31 -44.74 -48.45
N GLU A 147 -61.68 -45.00 -49.45
CA GLU A 147 -61.95 -45.65 -50.70
C GLU A 147 -60.83 -45.42 -51.69
#